data_02aaea2e17e30ba05d30252af842879f
#
_entry.id   02aaea2e17e30ba05d30252af842879f
#
_cell.length_a   1.000
_cell.length_b   1.000
_cell.length_c   1.000
_cell.angle_alpha   90.00
_cell.angle_beta   90.00
_cell.angle_gamma   90.00
#
_symmetry.space_group_name_H-M   'P 1'
#
loop_
_entity.id
_entity.type
_entity.pdbx_description
1 polymer ?
#
loop_
_entity_poly.entity_id
_entity_poly.type
_entity_poly.pdbx_seq_one_letter_code
_entity_poly.pdbx_strand_id
1 'polypeptide(L)'
;MEKHLKDLFSNQKYNDNNFFLIAGPCVVESEEIVMGIAEKVSAICARLEIPYLFKASYRKANRTSANSFTGIGDQNALELIKKVGEHFSIPTTTDIHTAEEAAMAAEYVDVLQIPAFLCRQTDLLIAAAKTGKIVNVKKGQFLNGPSMKFAVEKINTAGNDKVGLIERGNSFGYTDLVVDYRNITWMKEINVPVIM
;
A
#
# COMPACT_ATOMS: atom_id res chain seq x y z
N MET A 1 -7.88 8.41 -13.17
CA MET A 1 -7.55 7.10 -12.55
C MET A 1 -6.26 6.51 -13.14
N GLU A 2 -6.16 6.34 -14.45
CA GLU A 2 -5.03 5.65 -15.10
C GLU A 2 -3.73 6.45 -15.11
N LYS A 3 -3.79 7.79 -15.14
CA LYS A 3 -2.60 8.64 -15.28
C LYS A 3 -1.57 8.41 -14.18
N HIS A 4 -1.99 8.39 -12.92
CA HIS A 4 -1.04 8.23 -11.80
C HIS A 4 -0.43 6.82 -11.71
N LEU A 5 -1.11 5.78 -12.21
CA LEU A 5 -0.50 4.45 -12.34
C LEU A 5 0.48 4.38 -13.50
N LYS A 6 0.18 5.03 -14.63
CA LYS A 6 1.14 5.15 -15.74
C LYS A 6 2.40 5.90 -15.33
N ASP A 7 2.24 6.98 -14.57
CA ASP A 7 3.37 7.74 -14.03
C ASP A 7 4.18 6.91 -13.02
N LEU A 8 3.50 6.17 -12.11
CA LEU A 8 4.12 5.29 -11.11
C LEU A 8 4.97 4.19 -11.77
N PHE A 9 4.47 3.58 -12.82
CA PHE A 9 5.12 2.49 -13.54
C PHE A 9 5.81 2.93 -14.84
N SER A 10 6.21 4.21 -14.95
CA SER A 10 6.80 4.76 -16.18
C SER A 10 8.03 4.02 -16.66
N ASN A 11 8.79 3.38 -15.79
CA ASN A 11 9.98 2.56 -16.10
C ASN A 11 9.65 1.08 -16.33
N GLN A 12 8.36 0.70 -16.37
CA GLN A 12 7.91 -0.68 -16.49
C GLN A 12 6.84 -0.81 -17.58
N LYS A 13 6.58 -2.04 -18.05
CA LYS A 13 5.58 -2.30 -19.11
C LYS A 13 4.15 -2.31 -18.55
N TYR A 14 3.70 -1.16 -18.00
CA TYR A 14 2.33 -1.02 -17.53
C TYR A 14 1.36 -0.78 -18.70
N ASN A 15 0.25 -1.54 -18.72
CA ASN A 15 -0.90 -1.28 -19.58
C ASN A 15 -2.22 -1.59 -18.83
N ASP A 16 -3.31 -1.02 -19.31
CA ASP A 16 -4.61 -1.08 -18.63
C ASP A 16 -5.30 -2.46 -18.72
N ASN A 17 -4.75 -3.38 -19.52
CA ASN A 17 -5.29 -4.75 -19.71
C ASN A 17 -4.56 -5.78 -18.88
N ASN A 18 -3.56 -5.39 -18.09
CA ASN A 18 -2.81 -6.29 -17.24
C ASN A 18 -2.92 -5.86 -15.77
N PHE A 19 -2.60 -6.74 -14.85
CA PHE A 19 -2.46 -6.42 -13.44
C PHE A 19 -1.01 -6.02 -13.11
N PHE A 20 -0.82 -5.36 -11.99
CA PHE A 20 0.49 -5.15 -11.38
C PHE A 20 0.58 -5.89 -10.04
N LEU A 21 1.79 -6.22 -9.64
CA LEU A 21 2.05 -6.92 -8.38
C LEU A 21 2.51 -5.95 -7.29
N ILE A 22 1.92 -6.08 -6.09
CA ILE A 22 2.44 -5.47 -4.86
C ILE A 22 2.94 -6.61 -3.97
N ALA A 23 4.23 -6.70 -3.76
CA ALA A 23 4.82 -7.78 -2.97
C ALA A 23 6.12 -7.34 -2.26
N GLY A 24 6.49 -8.12 -1.24
CA GLY A 24 7.73 -7.92 -0.48
C GLY A 24 7.62 -8.51 0.94
N PRO A 25 8.61 -8.30 1.80
CA PRO A 25 8.60 -8.84 3.15
C PRO A 25 7.52 -8.18 4.02
N CYS A 26 6.99 -8.93 4.98
CA CYS A 26 5.96 -8.43 5.89
C CYS A 26 6.42 -7.17 6.66
N VAL A 27 7.71 -7.16 7.06
CA VAL A 27 8.39 -6.05 7.74
C VAL A 27 9.86 -6.05 7.34
N VAL A 28 10.50 -4.89 7.38
CA VAL A 28 11.95 -4.79 7.19
C VAL A 28 12.68 -5.40 8.38
N GLU A 29 13.44 -6.48 8.14
CA GLU A 29 14.21 -7.19 9.18
C GLU A 29 15.72 -6.94 9.03
N SER A 30 16.23 -6.99 7.80
CA SER A 30 17.62 -6.67 7.46
C SER A 30 17.75 -6.26 6.00
N GLU A 31 18.86 -5.60 5.66
CA GLU A 31 19.16 -5.24 4.27
C GLU A 31 19.24 -6.46 3.36
N GLU A 32 19.92 -7.51 3.81
CA GLU A 32 20.09 -8.75 3.03
C GLU A 32 18.74 -9.37 2.63
N ILE A 33 17.80 -9.48 3.60
CA ILE A 33 16.46 -10.05 3.35
C ILE A 33 15.68 -9.18 2.38
N VAL A 34 15.68 -7.86 2.59
CA VAL A 34 14.89 -6.92 1.79
C VAL A 34 15.39 -6.89 0.35
N MET A 35 16.71 -6.77 0.15
CA MET A 35 17.35 -6.76 -1.17
C MET A 35 17.19 -8.10 -1.88
N GLY A 36 17.41 -9.23 -1.19
CA GLY A 36 17.29 -10.55 -1.80
C GLY A 36 15.86 -10.89 -2.22
N ILE A 37 14.84 -10.44 -1.48
CA ILE A 37 13.43 -10.59 -1.89
C ILE A 37 13.14 -9.70 -3.10
N ALA A 38 13.55 -8.43 -3.07
CA ALA A 38 13.33 -7.50 -4.16
C ALA A 38 13.98 -7.99 -5.45
N GLU A 39 15.21 -8.50 -5.41
CA GLU A 39 15.92 -9.05 -6.55
C GLU A 39 15.14 -10.21 -7.21
N LYS A 40 14.73 -11.19 -6.40
CA LYS A 40 14.01 -12.37 -6.90
C LYS A 40 12.67 -12.01 -7.51
N VAL A 41 11.90 -11.16 -6.83
CA VAL A 41 10.57 -10.76 -7.32
C VAL A 41 10.69 -9.88 -8.55
N SER A 42 11.64 -8.93 -8.58
CA SER A 42 11.90 -8.09 -9.76
C SER A 42 12.26 -8.94 -10.99
N ALA A 43 13.13 -9.94 -10.82
CA ALA A 43 13.53 -10.83 -11.92
C ALA A 43 12.34 -11.65 -12.46
N ILE A 44 11.45 -12.14 -11.58
CA ILE A 44 10.23 -12.86 -11.98
C ILE A 44 9.29 -11.91 -12.72
N CYS A 45 9.03 -10.73 -12.18
CA CYS A 45 8.12 -9.74 -12.75
C CYS A 45 8.63 -9.25 -14.12
N ALA A 46 9.93 -8.98 -14.25
CA ALA A 46 10.54 -8.59 -15.53
C ALA A 46 10.36 -9.68 -16.60
N ARG A 47 10.59 -10.95 -16.25
CA ARG A 47 10.41 -12.08 -17.17
C ARG A 47 8.95 -12.24 -17.62
N LEU A 48 8.00 -11.95 -16.73
CA LEU A 48 6.55 -12.09 -17.00
C LEU A 48 5.92 -10.79 -17.50
N GLU A 49 6.70 -9.73 -17.65
CA GLU A 49 6.22 -8.39 -18.05
C GLU A 49 5.11 -7.84 -17.12
N ILE A 50 5.19 -8.16 -15.82
CA ILE A 50 4.25 -7.71 -14.79
C ILE A 50 4.86 -6.47 -14.09
N PRO A 51 4.19 -5.30 -14.10
CA PRO A 51 4.62 -4.15 -13.30
C PRO A 51 4.68 -4.49 -11.82
N TYR A 52 5.75 -4.07 -11.16
CA TYR A 52 6.03 -4.42 -9.77
C TYR A 52 6.18 -3.19 -8.89
N LEU A 53 5.43 -3.16 -7.80
CA LEU A 53 5.52 -2.22 -6.70
C LEU A 53 6.05 -2.95 -5.47
N PHE A 54 7.27 -2.62 -5.03
CA PHE A 54 7.85 -3.24 -3.84
C PHE A 54 7.14 -2.76 -2.58
N LYS A 55 6.77 -3.69 -1.70
CA LYS A 55 6.10 -3.39 -0.43
C LYS A 55 6.85 -3.98 0.75
N ALA A 56 7.18 -3.15 1.73
CA ALA A 56 7.57 -3.60 3.06
C ALA A 56 6.99 -2.66 4.11
N SER A 57 6.58 -3.18 5.27
CA SER A 57 6.27 -2.30 6.41
C SER A 57 7.56 -1.92 7.10
N TYR A 58 7.78 -0.63 7.35
CA TYR A 58 8.95 -0.18 8.10
C TYR A 58 8.86 -0.55 9.58
N ARG A 59 7.63 -0.67 10.11
CA ARG A 59 7.35 -1.24 11.43
C ARG A 59 5.96 -1.89 11.48
N LYS A 60 5.72 -2.69 12.51
CA LYS A 60 4.43 -3.29 12.82
C LYS A 60 3.86 -2.68 14.10
N ALA A 61 2.74 -1.94 13.95
CA ALA A 61 2.09 -1.25 15.07
C ALA A 61 1.00 -2.10 15.78
N ASN A 62 0.65 -3.27 15.24
CA ASN A 62 -0.50 -4.06 15.69
C ASN A 62 -0.18 -5.54 15.98
N ARG A 63 1.02 -5.81 16.50
CA ARG A 63 1.39 -7.18 16.90
C ARG A 63 0.55 -7.65 18.09
N THR A 64 0.19 -8.93 18.10
CA THR A 64 -0.60 -9.54 19.17
C THR A 64 0.16 -9.60 20.50
N SER A 65 1.47 -9.89 20.44
CA SER A 65 2.33 -9.92 21.62
C SER A 65 3.23 -8.70 21.67
N ALA A 66 3.36 -8.09 22.87
CA ALA A 66 4.26 -6.96 23.10
C ALA A 66 5.75 -7.31 22.84
N ASN A 67 6.11 -8.60 22.95
CA ASN A 67 7.48 -9.08 22.71
C ASN A 67 7.76 -9.43 21.24
N SER A 68 6.77 -9.29 20.34
CA SER A 68 6.96 -9.57 18.92
C SER A 68 7.90 -8.55 18.28
N PHE A 69 8.69 -8.99 17.31
CA PHE A 69 9.53 -8.11 16.51
C PHE A 69 8.67 -7.07 15.79
N THR A 70 8.98 -5.80 15.96
CA THR A 70 8.22 -4.68 15.38
C THR A 70 8.94 -3.96 14.26
N GLY A 71 10.28 -4.05 14.18
CA GLY A 71 11.11 -3.39 13.17
C GLY A 71 12.53 -3.12 13.67
N ILE A 72 13.35 -2.53 12.80
CA ILE A 72 14.78 -2.19 13.06
C ILE A 72 14.98 -0.69 13.33
N GLY A 73 13.90 0.03 13.63
CA GLY A 73 13.87 1.49 13.72
C GLY A 73 13.32 2.11 12.44
N ASP A 74 12.45 3.10 12.61
CA ASP A 74 11.63 3.64 11.52
C ASP A 74 12.49 4.22 10.38
N GLN A 75 13.47 5.06 10.73
CA GLN A 75 14.33 5.69 9.73
C GLN A 75 15.17 4.67 8.97
N ASN A 76 15.85 3.76 9.67
CA ASN A 76 16.68 2.73 9.05
C ASN A 76 15.86 1.86 8.09
N ALA A 77 14.64 1.49 8.49
CA ALA A 77 13.77 0.68 7.64
C ALA A 77 13.27 1.44 6.40
N LEU A 78 12.92 2.71 6.54
CA LEU A 78 12.51 3.56 5.43
C LEU A 78 13.65 3.80 4.43
N GLU A 79 14.87 4.02 4.91
CA GLU A 79 16.08 4.13 4.07
C GLU A 79 16.33 2.85 3.26
N LEU A 80 16.13 1.67 3.86
CA LEU A 80 16.25 0.41 3.14
C LEU A 80 15.16 0.23 2.08
N ILE A 81 13.92 0.63 2.35
CA ILE A 81 12.84 0.59 1.35
C ILE A 81 13.18 1.51 0.17
N LYS A 82 13.65 2.73 0.45
CA LYS A 82 14.10 3.67 -0.58
C LYS A 82 15.25 3.11 -1.41
N LYS A 83 16.25 2.51 -0.74
CA LYS A 83 17.41 1.87 -1.39
C LYS A 83 16.96 0.77 -2.36
N VAL A 84 15.95 -0.04 -2.03
CA VAL A 84 15.38 -1.04 -2.94
C VAL A 84 14.81 -0.37 -4.18
N GLY A 85 14.01 0.68 -4.01
CA GLY A 85 13.41 1.41 -5.14
C GLY A 85 14.45 1.97 -6.09
N GLU A 86 15.49 2.60 -5.55
CA GLU A 86 16.59 3.19 -6.32
C GLU A 86 17.42 2.11 -7.03
N HIS A 87 17.79 1.03 -6.32
CA HIS A 87 18.65 -0.03 -6.85
C HIS A 87 17.99 -0.80 -8.00
N PHE A 88 16.71 -1.16 -7.85
CA PHE A 88 15.98 -1.94 -8.85
C PHE A 88 15.16 -1.08 -9.83
N SER A 89 15.16 0.25 -9.67
CA SER A 89 14.36 1.20 -10.45
C SER A 89 12.87 0.83 -10.46
N ILE A 90 12.32 0.49 -9.29
CA ILE A 90 10.92 0.14 -9.08
C ILE A 90 10.27 1.05 -8.03
N PRO A 91 8.97 1.35 -8.14
CA PRO A 91 8.28 2.10 -7.10
C PRO A 91 8.15 1.29 -5.80
N THR A 92 7.99 2.02 -4.70
CA THR A 92 7.93 1.45 -3.35
C THR A 92 6.72 1.91 -2.56
N THR A 93 6.29 1.08 -1.60
CA THR A 93 5.19 1.41 -0.69
C THR A 93 5.42 0.88 0.72
N THR A 94 4.89 1.59 1.70
CA THR A 94 4.88 1.18 3.10
C THR A 94 3.57 1.56 3.79
N ASP A 95 3.26 0.91 4.93
CA ASP A 95 2.14 1.30 5.78
C ASP A 95 2.50 2.51 6.64
N ILE A 96 1.52 3.39 6.92
CA ILE A 96 1.61 4.45 7.95
C ILE A 96 0.50 4.25 8.97
N HIS A 97 0.72 4.67 10.23
CA HIS A 97 -0.17 4.35 11.34
C HIS A 97 -0.71 5.58 12.07
N THR A 98 0.01 6.72 12.00
CA THR A 98 -0.42 8.02 12.55
C THR A 98 -0.29 9.13 11.52
N ALA A 99 -0.95 10.26 11.77
CA ALA A 99 -0.89 11.41 10.87
C ALA A 99 0.52 11.99 10.76
N GLU A 100 1.29 11.95 11.85
CA GLU A 100 2.66 12.47 11.93
C GLU A 100 3.62 11.68 11.06
N GLU A 101 3.37 10.38 10.87
CA GLU A 101 4.21 9.51 10.04
C GLU A 101 4.09 9.79 8.54
N ALA A 102 2.98 10.39 8.11
CA ALA A 102 2.69 10.55 6.68
C ALA A 102 3.77 11.37 5.95
N ALA A 103 4.15 12.52 6.50
CA ALA A 103 5.18 13.39 5.89
C ALA A 103 6.54 12.70 5.87
N MET A 104 6.94 12.07 6.97
CA MET A 104 8.21 11.34 7.09
C MET A 104 8.28 10.20 6.07
N ALA A 105 7.29 9.31 6.04
CA ALA A 105 7.31 8.17 5.13
C ALA A 105 7.28 8.59 3.65
N ALA A 106 6.60 9.69 3.31
CA ALA A 106 6.51 10.21 1.95
C ALA A 106 7.86 10.64 1.34
N GLU A 107 8.89 10.88 2.16
CA GLU A 107 10.25 11.18 1.68
C GLU A 107 10.99 9.94 1.15
N TYR A 108 10.51 8.75 1.50
CA TYR A 108 11.19 7.49 1.22
C TYR A 108 10.43 6.57 0.26
N VAL A 109 9.11 6.75 0.09
CA VAL A 109 8.28 5.87 -0.74
C VAL A 109 7.42 6.65 -1.74
N ASP A 110 6.95 5.96 -2.77
CA ASP A 110 6.08 6.52 -3.82
C ASP A 110 4.60 6.43 -3.46
N VAL A 111 4.24 5.42 -2.66
CA VAL A 111 2.86 5.12 -2.28
C VAL A 111 2.77 4.95 -0.77
N LEU A 112 1.80 5.62 -0.14
CA LEU A 112 1.46 5.42 1.27
C LEU A 112 0.28 4.46 1.38
N GLN A 113 0.37 3.47 2.28
CA GLN A 113 -0.71 2.54 2.54
C GLN A 113 -1.36 2.78 3.89
N ILE A 114 -2.69 2.87 3.92
CA ILE A 114 -3.48 2.95 5.15
C ILE A 114 -3.94 1.55 5.55
N PRO A 115 -3.57 1.06 6.73
CA PRO A 115 -4.01 -0.23 7.25
C PRO A 115 -5.53 -0.33 7.41
N ALA A 116 -6.06 -1.55 7.32
CA ALA A 116 -7.50 -1.80 7.36
C ALA A 116 -8.19 -1.28 8.63
N PHE A 117 -7.57 -1.44 9.80
CA PHE A 117 -8.10 -0.92 11.06
C PHE A 117 -8.18 0.60 11.10
N LEU A 118 -7.38 1.30 10.30
CA LEU A 118 -7.24 2.74 10.31
C LEU A 118 -7.95 3.43 9.12
N CYS A 119 -8.63 2.66 8.27
CA CYS A 119 -9.23 3.15 7.03
C CYS A 119 -10.31 4.25 7.22
N ARG A 120 -10.81 4.43 8.44
CA ARG A 120 -11.79 5.48 8.79
C ARG A 120 -11.18 6.69 9.52
N GLN A 121 -9.90 6.63 9.91
CA GLN A 121 -9.23 7.69 10.67
C GLN A 121 -9.04 8.94 9.80
N THR A 122 -9.84 9.98 10.05
CA THR A 122 -9.92 11.16 9.19
C THR A 122 -8.59 11.89 9.12
N ASP A 123 -7.94 12.14 10.27
CA ASP A 123 -6.69 12.88 10.34
C ASP A 123 -5.56 12.16 9.60
N LEU A 124 -5.48 10.83 9.70
CA LEU A 124 -4.52 10.01 8.99
C LEU A 124 -4.72 10.07 7.47
N LEU A 125 -5.98 9.95 7.00
CA LEU A 125 -6.31 10.04 5.57
C LEU A 125 -5.97 11.42 5.00
N ILE A 126 -6.30 12.49 5.73
CA ILE A 126 -5.99 13.86 5.34
C ILE A 126 -4.47 14.10 5.32
N ALA A 127 -3.74 13.63 6.33
CA ALA A 127 -2.29 13.78 6.39
C ALA A 127 -1.61 13.03 5.23
N ALA A 128 -2.04 11.81 4.94
CA ALA A 128 -1.54 11.07 3.78
C ALA A 128 -1.84 11.79 2.45
N ALA A 129 -3.06 12.31 2.29
CA ALA A 129 -3.45 13.07 1.10
C ALA A 129 -2.57 14.31 0.87
N LYS A 130 -2.29 15.07 1.94
CA LYS A 130 -1.47 16.30 1.88
C LYS A 130 -0.03 16.06 1.42
N THR A 131 0.48 14.84 1.46
CA THR A 131 1.81 14.51 0.93
C THR A 131 1.87 14.54 -0.59
N GLY A 132 0.72 14.51 -1.29
CA GLY A 132 0.64 14.42 -2.75
C GLY A 132 1.04 13.04 -3.33
N LYS A 133 1.42 12.09 -2.49
CA LYS A 133 1.71 10.71 -2.88
C LYS A 133 0.42 9.94 -3.22
N ILE A 134 0.56 8.81 -3.90
CA ILE A 134 -0.55 7.87 -4.06
C ILE A 134 -0.92 7.30 -2.69
N VAL A 135 -2.21 7.22 -2.37
CA VAL A 135 -2.70 6.69 -1.10
C VAL A 135 -3.53 5.44 -1.35
N ASN A 136 -3.01 4.28 -0.98
CA ASN A 136 -3.74 3.03 -1.01
C ASN A 136 -4.44 2.80 0.34
N VAL A 137 -5.75 2.62 0.33
CA VAL A 137 -6.55 2.38 1.54
C VAL A 137 -7.04 0.94 1.58
N LYS A 138 -6.58 0.16 2.56
CA LYS A 138 -7.12 -1.18 2.80
C LYS A 138 -8.53 -1.08 3.35
N LYS A 139 -9.48 -1.78 2.72
CA LYS A 139 -10.85 -1.89 3.23
C LYS A 139 -10.83 -2.51 4.62
N GLY A 140 -11.49 -1.86 5.57
CA GLY A 140 -11.72 -2.46 6.89
C GLY A 140 -12.48 -3.77 6.78
N GLN A 141 -12.08 -4.79 7.53
CA GLN A 141 -12.76 -6.08 7.55
C GLN A 141 -14.20 -6.00 8.12
N PHE A 142 -14.54 -4.87 8.71
CA PHE A 142 -15.87 -4.52 9.23
C PHE A 142 -16.69 -3.65 8.27
N LEU A 143 -16.17 -3.38 7.05
CA LEU A 143 -16.83 -2.55 6.03
C LEU A 143 -17.15 -3.38 4.77
N ASN A 144 -18.18 -2.94 4.07
CA ASN A 144 -18.45 -3.39 2.70
C ASN A 144 -17.76 -2.48 1.66
N GLY A 145 -17.70 -2.94 0.40
CA GLY A 145 -17.09 -2.19 -0.70
C GLY A 145 -17.64 -0.78 -0.90
N PRO A 146 -18.97 -0.57 -0.98
CA PRO A 146 -19.58 0.75 -1.15
C PRO A 146 -19.19 1.77 -0.09
N SER A 147 -18.96 1.35 1.15
CA SER A 147 -18.57 2.25 2.24
C SER A 147 -17.18 2.87 2.07
N MET A 148 -16.34 2.30 1.19
CA MET A 148 -15.01 2.83 0.94
C MET A 148 -15.00 4.16 0.21
N LYS A 149 -16.12 4.55 -0.42
CA LYS A 149 -16.28 5.89 -1.01
C LYS A 149 -15.98 7.01 -0.01
N PHE A 150 -16.33 6.84 1.25
CA PHE A 150 -16.10 7.88 2.26
C PHE A 150 -14.61 8.09 2.58
N ALA A 151 -13.78 7.05 2.47
CA ALA A 151 -12.34 7.20 2.58
C ALA A 151 -11.76 7.96 1.38
N VAL A 152 -12.23 7.63 0.16
CA VAL A 152 -11.85 8.32 -1.06
C VAL A 152 -12.29 9.80 -1.02
N GLU A 153 -13.52 10.09 -0.59
CA GLU A 153 -14.03 11.45 -0.45
C GLU A 153 -13.17 12.30 0.50
N LYS A 154 -12.72 11.74 1.64
CA LYS A 154 -11.85 12.45 2.57
C LYS A 154 -10.50 12.83 1.95
N ILE A 155 -9.90 11.91 1.20
CA ILE A 155 -8.63 12.13 0.51
C ILE A 155 -8.80 13.18 -0.60
N ASN A 156 -9.87 13.07 -1.41
CA ASN A 156 -10.18 14.02 -2.47
C ASN A 156 -10.45 15.42 -1.93
N THR A 157 -11.19 15.53 -0.83
CA THR A 157 -11.46 16.82 -0.17
C THR A 157 -10.19 17.48 0.35
N ALA A 158 -9.17 16.69 0.70
CA ALA A 158 -7.85 17.19 1.07
C ALA A 158 -6.96 17.57 -0.13
N GLY A 159 -7.48 17.50 -1.37
CA GLY A 159 -6.80 17.94 -2.59
C GLY A 159 -5.97 16.88 -3.30
N ASN A 160 -6.18 15.59 -3.01
CA ASN A 160 -5.46 14.49 -3.65
C ASN A 160 -6.44 13.50 -4.28
N ASP A 161 -6.32 13.27 -5.58
CA ASP A 161 -7.14 12.32 -6.35
C ASP A 161 -6.42 10.97 -6.64
N LYS A 162 -5.19 10.81 -6.16
CA LYS A 162 -4.37 9.62 -6.38
C LYS A 162 -4.67 8.55 -5.32
N VAL A 163 -5.82 7.92 -5.43
CA VAL A 163 -6.31 6.93 -4.45
C VAL A 163 -6.44 5.55 -5.07
N GLY A 164 -6.02 4.52 -4.33
CA GLY A 164 -6.32 3.11 -4.61
C GLY A 164 -7.05 2.45 -3.43
N LEU A 165 -7.90 1.48 -3.71
CA LEU A 165 -8.60 0.69 -2.69
C LEU A 165 -8.10 -0.75 -2.71
N ILE A 166 -7.92 -1.34 -1.53
CA ILE A 166 -7.43 -2.71 -1.39
C ILE A 166 -8.50 -3.57 -0.72
N GLU A 167 -8.95 -4.63 -1.40
CA GLU A 167 -9.75 -5.69 -0.80
C GLU A 167 -8.86 -6.58 0.08
N ARG A 168 -9.35 -6.98 1.25
CA ARG A 168 -8.61 -7.84 2.19
C ARG A 168 -9.49 -8.78 3.02
N GLY A 169 -10.75 -8.95 2.63
CA GLY A 169 -11.72 -9.77 3.31
C GLY A 169 -12.52 -9.04 4.38
N ASN A 170 -13.58 -9.69 4.80
CA ASN A 170 -14.47 -9.29 5.89
C ASN A 170 -14.38 -10.30 7.02
N SER A 171 -14.52 -9.84 8.26
CA SER A 171 -14.62 -10.73 9.41
C SER A 171 -15.88 -11.59 9.31
N PHE A 172 -15.71 -12.89 9.52
CA PHE A 172 -16.79 -13.87 9.57
C PHE A 172 -16.63 -14.70 10.85
N GLY A 173 -17.57 -14.58 11.75
CA GLY A 173 -17.41 -15.14 13.10
C GLY A 173 -16.29 -14.45 13.88
N TYR A 174 -15.46 -15.21 14.60
CA TYR A 174 -14.44 -14.68 15.50
C TYR A 174 -13.03 -14.59 14.89
N THR A 175 -12.66 -15.51 14.02
CA THR A 175 -11.28 -15.64 13.53
C THR A 175 -11.14 -15.62 12.03
N ASP A 176 -12.18 -15.97 11.28
CA ASP A 176 -12.10 -16.13 9.85
C ASP A 176 -12.25 -14.80 9.10
N LEU A 177 -11.55 -14.71 7.98
CA LEU A 177 -11.67 -13.62 7.02
C LEU A 177 -12.12 -14.19 5.69
N VAL A 178 -13.26 -13.70 5.18
CA VAL A 178 -13.83 -14.15 3.92
C VAL A 178 -13.74 -13.03 2.89
N VAL A 179 -13.14 -13.31 1.72
CA VAL A 179 -13.13 -12.40 0.59
C VAL A 179 -14.46 -12.53 -0.17
N ASP A 180 -15.25 -11.48 -0.12
CA ASP A 180 -16.42 -11.34 -0.99
C ASP A 180 -16.01 -10.59 -2.26
N TYR A 181 -15.87 -11.31 -3.37
CA TYR A 181 -15.44 -10.73 -4.65
C TYR A 181 -16.39 -9.66 -5.19
N ARG A 182 -17.64 -9.60 -4.73
CA ARG A 182 -18.57 -8.51 -5.08
C ARG A 182 -18.07 -7.16 -4.60
N ASN A 183 -17.31 -7.13 -3.50
CA ASN A 183 -16.67 -5.89 -3.03
C ASN A 183 -15.75 -5.27 -4.08
N ILE A 184 -15.05 -6.09 -4.88
CA ILE A 184 -14.19 -5.60 -5.96
C ILE A 184 -15.02 -4.85 -7.01
N THR A 185 -16.14 -5.44 -7.43
CA THR A 185 -17.07 -4.80 -8.38
C THR A 185 -17.60 -3.48 -7.84
N TRP A 186 -18.09 -3.48 -6.60
CA TRP A 186 -18.63 -2.29 -5.95
C TRP A 186 -17.58 -1.19 -5.72
N MET A 187 -16.35 -1.56 -5.38
CA MET A 187 -15.26 -0.57 -5.23
C MET A 187 -14.83 0.01 -6.59
N LYS A 188 -14.90 -0.76 -7.68
CA LYS A 188 -14.66 -0.23 -9.04
C LYS A 188 -15.65 0.86 -9.45
N GLU A 189 -16.89 0.82 -8.95
CA GLU A 189 -17.90 1.87 -9.19
C GLU A 189 -17.51 3.23 -8.58
N ILE A 190 -16.56 3.25 -7.63
CA ILE A 190 -16.01 4.48 -7.05
C ILE A 190 -15.00 5.17 -7.99
N ASN A 191 -14.66 4.54 -9.13
CA ASN A 191 -13.72 5.05 -10.15
C ASN A 191 -12.28 5.27 -9.63
N VAL A 192 -11.80 4.36 -8.78
CA VAL A 192 -10.40 4.29 -8.34
C VAL A 192 -9.84 2.89 -8.62
N PRO A 193 -8.51 2.71 -8.74
CA PRO A 193 -7.89 1.39 -8.83
C PRO A 193 -8.28 0.50 -7.66
N VAL A 194 -8.58 -0.77 -7.95
CA VAL A 194 -8.90 -1.78 -6.93
C VAL A 194 -7.84 -2.87 -6.95
N ILE A 195 -7.29 -3.13 -5.79
CA ILE A 195 -6.20 -4.07 -5.53
C ILE A 195 -6.74 -5.19 -4.63
N MET A 196 -6.21 -6.39 -4.79
CA MET A 196 -6.54 -7.53 -3.93
C MET A 196 -5.26 -8.15 -3.37
#